data_c6f10bf5b144122390d65e0285fd11a1
#
_entry.id   c6f10bf5b144122390d65e0285fd11a1
#
_cell.length_a   1.000
_cell.length_b   1.000
_cell.length_c   1.000
_cell.angle_alpha   90.00
_cell.angle_beta   90.00
_cell.angle_gamma   90.00
#
_symmetry.space_group_name_H-M   'P 1'
#
loop_
_entity.id
_entity.type
_entity.pdbx_description
1 polymer ?
#
loop_
_entity_poly.entity_id
_entity_poly.type
_entity_poly.pdbx_seq_one_letter_code
_entity_poly.pdbx_strand_id
1 'polypeptide(L)'
;MVKTLGRFMVALTLVGALLMVSLGGFASDAWARPSTLIAQSIQPYLDQIAEAVTEFTLDNGMKFIVLERRRAPVVSFMIHANVGAVNEADGKTGIAHYLEHLAFKGTTRIGTKDFGAEQPLLEAMDGVFNKILAAEAAGESDQATALTADLKELQQQAATLVEQNRYGQIVQQAGGVGLNATTGADATRYFYSLPSNKLELWMSLESERFLDPVFREFFEEKNVILEERRMRVDNSPIGTMIEQFLEIAFEQHPYRRPVIGYEADLYRATRQDIQDFYDTYYGPADLTAVVVGDVDPAEVQRLAEIYFGRYASRPTPPEPVINEPLQTAPRQFTLEMPSEPWYLEGYHRPGLTHPDHIIYGMIDSLLVGGRTSRLYKAVVEEAQIALDVGSLNGFPGDKYDNIFLLYGLTAPGHSPDEIGVAFSQELNRLKTEPVSEAELDRVKTQARAGLLRSLASNSGMASLLAEYQAKTGDWRNVFKDLDAIDQASATDVQRVAQTLFQENQRTVGKLISVETTTP
;
A
#
# COMPACT_ATOMS: atom_id res chain seq x y z
N MET A 1 29.30 -0.13 -27.03
CA MET A 1 27.99 -0.63 -27.40
C MET A 1 27.42 -1.44 -26.22
N VAL A 2 27.35 -0.86 -25.05
CA VAL A 2 26.69 -1.37 -23.80
C VAL A 2 26.50 -0.16 -22.89
N LYS A 3 25.53 0.73 -23.15
CA LYS A 3 25.17 1.87 -22.28
C LYS A 3 23.75 2.41 -22.50
N THR A 4 22.87 1.64 -23.14
CA THR A 4 21.52 2.15 -23.51
C THR A 4 20.36 1.28 -22.96
N LEU A 5 20.61 0.30 -22.09
CA LEU A 5 19.54 -0.56 -21.54
C LEU A 5 19.15 -0.27 -20.06
N GLY A 6 19.76 0.72 -19.41
CA GLY A 6 19.55 0.98 -17.98
C GLY A 6 18.49 2.04 -17.64
N ARG A 7 17.87 2.71 -18.61
CA ARG A 7 16.99 3.85 -18.35
C ARG A 7 15.48 3.58 -18.46
N PHE A 8 15.07 2.36 -18.79
CA PHE A 8 13.65 2.01 -18.98
C PHE A 8 13.01 1.21 -17.82
N MET A 9 13.78 0.83 -16.80
CA MET A 9 13.25 -0.03 -15.70
C MET A 9 12.77 0.70 -14.44
N VAL A 10 13.01 1.99 -14.28
CA VAL A 10 12.73 2.71 -13.02
C VAL A 10 11.37 3.42 -13.01
N ALA A 11 10.79 3.70 -14.18
CA ALA A 11 9.44 4.28 -14.26
C ALA A 11 8.29 3.27 -14.05
N LEU A 12 8.60 1.96 -14.01
CA LEU A 12 7.61 0.87 -14.04
C LEU A 12 7.19 0.36 -12.64
N THR A 13 7.82 0.77 -11.56
CA THR A 13 7.54 0.20 -10.23
C THR A 13 6.47 0.92 -9.42
N LEU A 14 6.15 2.17 -9.71
CA LEU A 14 4.94 2.84 -9.16
C LEU A 14 3.67 2.51 -9.97
N VAL A 15 3.83 2.08 -11.23
CA VAL A 15 2.77 1.55 -12.10
C VAL A 15 2.75 0.02 -12.09
N GLY A 16 3.81 -0.61 -11.60
CA GLY A 16 4.05 -2.07 -11.65
C GLY A 16 3.17 -2.95 -10.78
N ALA A 17 2.34 -2.39 -9.91
CA ALA A 17 1.27 -3.15 -9.25
C ALA A 17 0.06 -3.39 -10.20
N LEU A 18 0.04 -2.74 -11.37
CA LEU A 18 -1.07 -2.81 -12.33
C LEU A 18 -0.71 -3.44 -13.69
N LEU A 19 0.55 -3.82 -13.96
CA LEU A 19 0.99 -4.30 -15.27
C LEU A 19 1.56 -5.72 -15.24
N MET A 20 0.78 -6.68 -14.76
CA MET A 20 1.02 -8.10 -15.05
C MET A 20 -0.22 -8.75 -15.67
N VAL A 21 -0.69 -8.26 -16.80
CA VAL A 21 -1.48 -9.08 -17.75
C VAL A 21 -1.43 -8.42 -19.14
N SER A 22 -0.44 -8.76 -19.96
CA SER A 22 -0.64 -8.82 -21.41
C SER A 22 0.58 -9.45 -22.07
N LEU A 23 0.56 -10.75 -22.29
CA LEU A 23 1.26 -11.45 -23.41
C LEU A 23 0.61 -12.82 -23.58
N GLY A 24 -0.19 -12.97 -24.63
CA GLY A 24 -0.77 -14.24 -25.02
C GLY A 24 -1.78 -14.07 -26.13
N GLY A 25 -1.34 -13.53 -27.27
CA GLY A 25 -2.13 -13.63 -28.49
C GLY A 25 -1.81 -14.93 -29.20
N PHE A 26 -2.80 -15.79 -29.39
CA PHE A 26 -2.98 -16.62 -30.60
C PHE A 26 -4.47 -16.88 -30.80
N ALA A 27 -4.87 -16.66 -32.04
CA ALA A 27 -6.21 -16.79 -32.54
C ALA A 27 -6.67 -18.25 -32.59
N SER A 28 -7.96 -18.45 -32.37
CA SER A 28 -8.75 -19.30 -33.26
C SER A 28 -10.24 -19.08 -33.00
N ASP A 29 -10.95 -18.83 -34.05
CA ASP A 29 -12.43 -18.85 -34.17
C ASP A 29 -12.97 -20.19 -33.70
N ALA A 30 -13.58 -20.22 -32.54
CA ALA A 30 -14.61 -21.19 -32.14
C ALA A 30 -15.00 -20.94 -30.68
N TRP A 31 -15.94 -20.03 -30.41
CA TRP A 31 -16.75 -20.02 -29.18
C TRP A 31 -17.83 -18.92 -29.27
N ALA A 32 -18.62 -19.01 -30.31
CA ALA A 32 -19.98 -18.44 -30.23
C ALA A 32 -20.89 -19.53 -29.61
N ARG A 33 -20.90 -19.62 -28.28
CA ARG A 33 -21.98 -20.28 -27.54
C ARG A 33 -22.66 -19.23 -26.67
N PRO A 34 -24.03 -19.27 -26.62
CA PRO A 34 -24.79 -18.24 -25.95
C PRO A 34 -24.45 -18.18 -24.46
N SER A 35 -24.33 -16.97 -23.95
CA SER A 35 -23.99 -16.56 -22.59
C SER A 35 -24.99 -16.96 -21.49
N THR A 36 -25.74 -18.01 -21.66
CA THR A 36 -26.75 -18.51 -20.70
C THR A 36 -26.18 -19.50 -19.65
N LEU A 37 -24.87 -19.77 -19.65
CA LEU A 37 -24.25 -20.73 -18.73
C LEU A 37 -23.37 -20.12 -17.61
N ILE A 38 -23.27 -18.79 -17.50
CA ILE A 38 -22.45 -18.12 -16.47
C ILE A 38 -23.31 -17.49 -15.35
N ALA A 39 -24.61 -17.67 -15.38
CA ALA A 39 -25.53 -17.27 -14.31
C ALA A 39 -25.72 -18.36 -13.24
N GLN A 40 -24.80 -19.28 -13.05
CA GLN A 40 -24.75 -20.00 -11.79
C GLN A 40 -24.19 -19.03 -10.75
N SER A 41 -25.03 -18.69 -9.76
CA SER A 41 -24.65 -17.90 -8.60
C SER A 41 -23.31 -18.42 -8.07
N ILE A 42 -22.30 -17.55 -7.94
CA ILE A 42 -21.03 -17.90 -7.30
C ILE A 42 -21.21 -18.05 -5.78
N GLN A 43 -22.38 -17.70 -5.27
CA GLN A 43 -22.73 -17.73 -3.86
C GLN A 43 -22.43 -19.08 -3.18
N PRO A 44 -22.78 -20.25 -3.75
CA PRO A 44 -22.43 -21.53 -3.11
C PRO A 44 -20.92 -21.75 -2.93
N TYR A 45 -20.09 -21.21 -3.82
CA TYR A 45 -18.64 -21.26 -3.68
C TYR A 45 -18.13 -20.36 -2.57
N LEU A 46 -18.75 -19.19 -2.42
CA LEU A 46 -18.41 -18.24 -1.36
C LEU A 46 -18.86 -18.74 0.01
N ASP A 47 -20.04 -19.33 0.08
CA ASP A 47 -20.57 -19.95 1.29
C ASP A 47 -19.63 -21.07 1.75
N GLN A 48 -19.13 -21.91 0.83
CA GLN A 48 -18.13 -22.94 1.12
C GLN A 48 -16.82 -22.35 1.66
N ILE A 49 -16.35 -21.23 1.10
CA ILE A 49 -15.16 -20.53 1.62
C ILE A 49 -15.44 -20.01 3.02
N ALA A 50 -16.58 -19.35 3.22
CA ALA A 50 -16.95 -18.78 4.51
C ALA A 50 -17.07 -19.84 5.61
N GLU A 51 -17.64 -21.01 5.28
CA GLU A 51 -17.74 -22.17 6.18
C GLU A 51 -16.38 -22.82 6.46
N ALA A 52 -15.43 -22.77 5.52
CA ALA A 52 -14.10 -23.35 5.66
C ALA A 52 -13.12 -22.47 6.45
N VAL A 53 -13.46 -21.21 6.70
CA VAL A 53 -12.62 -20.31 7.50
C VAL A 53 -12.83 -20.59 8.99
N THR A 54 -11.73 -20.89 9.67
CA THR A 54 -11.66 -20.93 11.14
C THR A 54 -11.07 -19.63 11.65
N GLU A 55 -11.75 -18.98 12.58
CA GLU A 55 -11.26 -17.75 13.20
C GLU A 55 -11.18 -17.95 14.72
N PHE A 56 -10.10 -17.44 15.32
CA PHE A 56 -9.94 -17.41 16.77
C PHE A 56 -9.13 -16.19 17.20
N THR A 57 -9.27 -15.83 18.47
CA THR A 57 -8.53 -14.73 19.09
C THR A 57 -7.79 -15.27 20.30
N LEU A 58 -6.50 -14.96 20.42
CA LEU A 58 -5.70 -15.32 21.58
C LEU A 58 -6.09 -14.45 22.79
N ASP A 59 -5.77 -14.89 23.99
CA ASP A 59 -6.06 -14.17 25.25
C ASP A 59 -5.46 -12.75 25.27
N ASN A 60 -4.38 -12.51 24.51
CA ASN A 60 -3.74 -11.20 24.38
C ASN A 60 -4.39 -10.29 23.33
N GLY A 61 -5.44 -10.75 22.66
CA GLY A 61 -6.19 -10.00 21.65
C GLY A 61 -5.77 -10.23 20.20
N MET A 62 -4.65 -10.93 19.92
CA MET A 62 -4.23 -11.19 18.55
C MET A 62 -5.22 -12.11 17.82
N LYS A 63 -5.66 -11.68 16.65
CA LYS A 63 -6.63 -12.42 15.82
C LYS A 63 -5.94 -13.30 14.78
N PHE A 64 -6.48 -14.50 14.60
CA PHE A 64 -6.09 -15.44 13.56
C PHE A 64 -7.28 -15.78 12.67
N ILE A 65 -7.05 -15.80 11.36
CA ILE A 65 -8.00 -16.23 10.34
C ILE A 65 -7.31 -17.33 9.54
N VAL A 66 -7.86 -18.53 9.58
CA VAL A 66 -7.25 -19.72 8.99
C VAL A 66 -8.18 -20.29 7.94
N LEU A 67 -7.69 -20.47 6.72
CA LEU A 67 -8.43 -21.13 5.65
C LEU A 67 -7.66 -22.37 5.16
N GLU A 68 -8.20 -23.53 5.47
CA GLU A 68 -7.67 -24.81 4.98
C GLU A 68 -7.91 -24.95 3.47
N ARG A 69 -6.81 -25.15 2.70
CA ARG A 69 -6.85 -25.39 1.25
C ARG A 69 -5.78 -26.40 0.84
N ARG A 70 -6.13 -27.68 0.79
CA ARG A 70 -5.20 -28.79 0.49
C ARG A 70 -4.97 -29.05 -1.01
N ARG A 71 -4.96 -28.00 -1.83
CA ARG A 71 -4.74 -28.14 -3.28
C ARG A 71 -3.27 -28.35 -3.66
N ALA A 72 -2.37 -27.83 -2.84
CA ALA A 72 -0.92 -27.92 -2.99
C ALA A 72 -0.28 -27.86 -1.59
N PRO A 73 0.88 -28.50 -1.36
CA PRO A 73 1.56 -28.53 -0.06
C PRO A 73 2.27 -27.20 0.25
N VAL A 74 1.53 -26.08 0.18
CA VAL A 74 2.03 -24.70 0.37
C VAL A 74 1.05 -23.93 1.23
N VAL A 75 1.59 -23.10 2.09
CA VAL A 75 0.84 -22.18 2.94
C VAL A 75 1.32 -20.76 2.68
N SER A 76 0.38 -19.84 2.47
CA SER A 76 0.62 -18.41 2.42
C SER A 76 0.23 -17.78 3.74
N PHE A 77 1.10 -16.94 4.23
CA PHE A 77 0.98 -16.25 5.51
C PHE A 77 0.96 -14.75 5.30
N MET A 78 0.15 -14.08 6.09
CA MET A 78 0.14 -12.62 6.18
C MET A 78 -0.07 -12.20 7.62
N ILE A 79 0.76 -11.27 8.11
CA ILE A 79 0.45 -10.47 9.29
C ILE A 79 0.11 -9.07 8.81
N HIS A 80 -1.07 -8.63 9.18
CA HIS A 80 -1.58 -7.28 8.94
C HIS A 80 -1.53 -6.52 10.26
N ALA A 81 -0.69 -5.50 10.33
CA ALA A 81 -0.68 -4.52 11.40
C ALA A 81 -1.59 -3.36 11.00
N ASN A 82 -2.60 -3.07 11.82
CA ASN A 82 -3.58 -1.99 11.57
C ASN A 82 -2.98 -0.62 11.88
N VAL A 83 -1.82 -0.35 11.31
CA VAL A 83 -1.02 0.86 11.51
C VAL A 83 -0.26 1.21 10.24
N GLY A 84 -0.31 2.49 9.84
CA GLY A 84 0.39 3.01 8.67
C GLY A 84 0.73 4.49 8.84
N ALA A 85 1.00 5.20 7.75
CA ALA A 85 1.38 6.61 7.79
C ALA A 85 0.31 7.53 8.42
N VAL A 86 -0.97 7.12 8.41
CA VAL A 86 -2.07 7.87 9.05
C VAL A 86 -1.88 8.00 10.57
N ASN A 87 -1.17 7.07 11.19
CA ASN A 87 -0.93 7.02 12.63
C ASN A 87 0.30 7.84 13.07
N GLU A 88 1.06 8.37 12.14
CA GLU A 88 2.26 9.16 12.45
C GLU A 88 1.88 10.55 12.94
N ALA A 89 2.75 11.14 13.78
CA ALA A 89 2.62 12.53 14.20
C ALA A 89 3.29 13.47 13.20
N ASP A 90 2.85 14.73 13.16
CA ASP A 90 3.55 15.77 12.41
C ASP A 90 4.98 15.94 12.95
N GLY A 91 5.95 16.07 12.06
CA GLY A 91 7.39 16.11 12.40
C GLY A 91 8.03 14.74 12.64
N LYS A 92 7.25 13.65 12.47
CA LYS A 92 7.71 12.25 12.58
C LYS A 92 7.15 11.39 11.45
N THR A 93 7.15 11.93 10.23
CA THR A 93 6.61 11.22 9.06
C THR A 93 7.61 10.19 8.53
N GLY A 94 7.10 9.10 7.94
CA GLY A 94 7.91 8.00 7.40
C GLY A 94 8.34 6.96 8.44
N ILE A 95 7.95 7.11 9.70
CA ILE A 95 8.31 6.18 10.80
C ILE A 95 7.70 4.79 10.58
N ALA A 96 6.47 4.71 10.08
CA ALA A 96 5.81 3.43 9.78
C ALA A 96 6.56 2.64 8.68
N HIS A 97 6.97 3.32 7.62
CA HIS A 97 7.76 2.73 6.54
C HIS A 97 9.19 2.38 7.01
N TYR A 98 9.79 3.23 7.82
CA TYR A 98 11.11 2.96 8.39
C TYR A 98 11.08 1.72 9.30
N LEU A 99 10.05 1.59 10.14
CA LEU A 99 9.86 0.42 10.98
C LEU A 99 9.69 -0.86 10.14
N GLU A 100 9.02 -0.80 8.99
CA GLU A 100 8.92 -1.92 8.06
C GLU A 100 10.30 -2.44 7.67
N HIS A 101 11.22 -1.56 7.24
CA HIS A 101 12.60 -1.92 6.89
C HIS A 101 13.34 -2.56 8.07
N LEU A 102 13.21 -1.96 9.25
CA LEU A 102 13.89 -2.43 10.45
C LEU A 102 13.34 -3.77 10.97
N ALA A 103 12.08 -4.10 10.68
CA ALA A 103 11.47 -5.36 11.08
C ALA A 103 12.12 -6.60 10.43
N PHE A 104 12.94 -6.44 9.38
CA PHE A 104 13.71 -7.51 8.76
C PHE A 104 15.13 -7.66 9.33
N LYS A 105 15.55 -6.77 10.22
CA LYS A 105 16.92 -6.76 10.77
C LYS A 105 17.12 -7.80 11.87
N GLY A 106 16.03 -8.44 12.33
CA GLY A 106 16.06 -9.56 13.26
C GLY A 106 15.81 -9.18 14.72
N THR A 107 16.30 -9.99 15.62
CA THR A 107 15.98 -9.99 17.05
C THR A 107 17.25 -10.05 17.89
N THR A 108 17.13 -10.19 19.20
CA THR A 108 18.31 -10.47 20.08
C THR A 108 18.99 -11.79 19.75
N ARG A 109 18.37 -12.69 18.95
CA ARG A 109 18.88 -14.02 18.59
C ARG A 109 19.11 -14.23 17.09
N ILE A 110 18.42 -13.48 16.24
CA ILE A 110 18.50 -13.58 14.78
C ILE A 110 19.12 -12.29 14.24
N GLY A 111 20.13 -12.40 13.38
CA GLY A 111 20.79 -11.24 12.77
C GLY A 111 21.95 -10.67 13.56
N THR A 112 22.35 -11.30 14.65
CA THR A 112 23.52 -10.92 15.44
C THR A 112 24.38 -12.15 15.76
N LYS A 113 25.69 -11.95 15.87
CA LYS A 113 26.65 -12.96 16.37
C LYS A 113 26.73 -12.96 17.89
N ASP A 114 26.55 -11.78 18.52
CA ASP A 114 26.61 -11.58 19.96
C ASP A 114 25.84 -10.30 20.31
N PHE A 115 24.61 -10.43 20.75
CA PHE A 115 23.77 -9.28 21.12
C PHE A 115 24.29 -8.56 22.37
N GLY A 116 24.90 -9.29 23.32
CA GLY A 116 25.47 -8.69 24.51
C GLY A 116 26.62 -7.72 24.21
N ALA A 117 27.40 -8.00 23.16
CA ALA A 117 28.42 -7.09 22.65
C ALA A 117 27.86 -6.00 21.72
N GLU A 118 26.77 -6.28 20.99
CA GLU A 118 26.11 -5.36 20.06
C GLU A 118 25.36 -4.23 20.80
N GLN A 119 24.57 -4.56 21.80
CA GLN A 119 23.68 -3.62 22.50
C GLN A 119 24.36 -2.34 22.97
N PRO A 120 25.53 -2.37 23.67
CA PRO A 120 26.20 -1.15 24.08
C PRO A 120 26.61 -0.23 22.92
N LEU A 121 26.94 -0.82 21.76
CA LEU A 121 27.27 -0.04 20.55
C LEU A 121 26.02 0.67 19.99
N LEU A 122 24.88 -0.02 20.00
CA LEU A 122 23.61 0.57 19.58
C LEU A 122 23.24 1.77 20.46
N GLU A 123 23.36 1.62 21.79
CA GLU A 123 23.09 2.69 22.75
C GLU A 123 24.10 3.86 22.62
N ALA A 124 25.36 3.56 22.38
CA ALA A 124 26.38 4.59 22.14
C ALA A 124 26.10 5.40 20.87
N MET A 125 25.69 4.73 19.78
CA MET A 125 25.30 5.38 18.53
C MET A 125 24.13 6.33 18.72
N ASP A 126 23.09 5.93 19.48
CA ASP A 126 21.95 6.80 19.80
C ASP A 126 22.40 8.04 20.59
N GLY A 127 23.27 7.85 21.56
CA GLY A 127 23.84 8.94 22.36
C GLY A 127 24.65 9.94 21.53
N VAL A 128 25.43 9.44 20.56
CA VAL A 128 26.22 10.30 19.65
C VAL A 128 25.28 11.03 18.68
N PHE A 129 24.29 10.33 18.11
CA PHE A 129 23.35 10.96 17.17
C PHE A 129 22.54 12.09 17.83
N ASN A 130 22.07 11.91 19.06
CA ASN A 130 21.39 12.98 19.80
C ASN A 130 22.29 14.20 20.01
N LYS A 131 23.61 14.00 20.22
CA LYS A 131 24.56 15.11 20.29
C LYS A 131 24.78 15.79 18.94
N ILE A 132 24.76 15.03 17.83
CA ILE A 132 24.82 15.61 16.49
C ILE A 132 23.64 16.56 16.27
N LEU A 133 22.41 16.10 16.54
CA LEU A 133 21.21 16.93 16.40
C LEU A 133 21.25 18.19 17.28
N ALA A 134 21.78 18.08 18.50
CA ALA A 134 21.94 19.22 19.40
C ALA A 134 23.01 20.23 18.91
N ALA A 135 24.14 19.74 18.39
CA ALA A 135 25.22 20.59 17.85
C ALA A 135 24.74 21.33 16.57
N GLU A 136 23.99 20.62 15.68
CA GLU A 136 23.39 21.23 14.49
C GLU A 136 22.39 22.33 14.87
N ALA A 137 21.52 22.07 15.85
CA ALA A 137 20.56 23.05 16.36
C ALA A 137 21.23 24.29 16.99
N ALA A 138 22.41 24.10 17.58
CA ALA A 138 23.24 25.18 18.14
C ALA A 138 24.10 25.91 17.09
N GLY A 139 24.15 25.40 15.83
CA GLY A 139 25.03 25.93 14.79
C GLY A 139 26.53 25.56 14.96
N GLU A 140 26.84 24.53 15.75
CA GLU A 140 28.19 24.06 16.07
C GLU A 140 28.69 23.06 15.02
N SER A 141 28.89 23.50 13.79
CA SER A 141 29.14 22.63 12.60
C SER A 141 30.41 21.78 12.74
N ASP A 142 31.49 22.32 13.34
CA ASP A 142 32.73 21.57 13.54
C ASP A 142 32.52 20.40 14.54
N GLN A 143 31.73 20.64 15.59
CA GLN A 143 31.37 19.62 16.58
C GLN A 143 30.47 18.55 15.96
N ALA A 144 29.46 18.94 15.19
CA ALA A 144 28.58 18.01 14.46
C ALA A 144 29.38 17.11 13.51
N THR A 145 30.36 17.69 12.80
CA THR A 145 31.26 16.93 11.91
C THR A 145 32.10 15.92 12.66
N ALA A 146 32.70 16.31 13.80
CA ALA A 146 33.48 15.38 14.63
C ALA A 146 32.62 14.23 15.17
N LEU A 147 31.43 14.54 15.69
CA LEU A 147 30.48 13.53 16.20
C LEU A 147 29.99 12.58 15.09
N THR A 148 29.85 13.08 13.86
CA THR A 148 29.49 12.23 12.71
C THR A 148 30.61 11.22 12.40
N ALA A 149 31.87 11.60 12.56
CA ALA A 149 32.98 10.66 12.42
C ALA A 149 32.96 9.58 13.53
N ASP A 150 32.68 9.97 14.78
CA ASP A 150 32.53 9.02 15.90
C ASP A 150 31.35 8.05 15.65
N LEU A 151 30.22 8.53 15.17
CA LEU A 151 29.08 7.70 14.80
C LEU A 151 29.46 6.65 13.76
N LYS A 152 30.17 7.06 12.71
CA LYS A 152 30.64 6.16 11.66
C LYS A 152 31.59 5.07 12.18
N GLU A 153 32.45 5.39 13.14
CA GLU A 153 33.31 4.40 13.77
C GLU A 153 32.52 3.37 14.57
N LEU A 154 31.51 3.81 15.34
CA LEU A 154 30.61 2.92 16.09
C LEU A 154 29.80 2.01 15.14
N GLN A 155 29.32 2.54 14.02
CA GLN A 155 28.65 1.75 12.98
C GLN A 155 29.57 0.64 12.42
N GLN A 156 30.84 0.95 12.14
CA GLN A 156 31.81 -0.05 11.67
C GLN A 156 32.04 -1.14 12.71
N GLN A 157 32.12 -0.78 14.00
CA GLN A 157 32.26 -1.76 15.09
C GLN A 157 31.02 -2.65 15.18
N ALA A 158 29.81 -2.08 15.19
CA ALA A 158 28.56 -2.82 15.26
C ALA A 158 28.37 -3.76 14.04
N ALA A 159 28.74 -3.33 12.83
CA ALA A 159 28.65 -4.13 11.61
C ALA A 159 29.45 -5.45 11.68
N THR A 160 30.50 -5.52 12.52
CA THR A 160 31.28 -6.77 12.72
C THR A 160 30.47 -7.85 13.43
N LEU A 161 29.46 -7.46 14.19
CA LEU A 161 28.58 -8.33 14.98
C LEU A 161 27.31 -8.72 14.22
N VAL A 162 26.96 -8.02 13.15
CA VAL A 162 25.74 -8.28 12.38
C VAL A 162 25.90 -9.49 11.47
N GLU A 163 24.87 -10.33 11.43
CA GLU A 163 24.63 -11.37 10.42
C GLU A 163 23.68 -10.84 9.35
N GLN A 164 24.23 -10.33 8.25
CA GLN A 164 23.50 -9.66 7.16
C GLN A 164 22.39 -10.54 6.59
N ASN A 165 21.15 -9.98 6.52
CA ASN A 165 19.97 -10.62 5.92
C ASN A 165 19.70 -12.04 6.45
N ARG A 166 19.99 -12.31 7.72
CA ARG A 166 19.86 -13.64 8.31
C ARG A 166 18.43 -14.15 8.27
N TYR A 167 17.47 -13.26 8.52
CA TYR A 167 16.04 -13.58 8.45
C TYR A 167 15.64 -14.10 7.05
N GLY A 168 15.97 -13.35 6.01
CA GLY A 168 15.69 -13.73 4.62
C GLY A 168 16.38 -15.04 4.21
N GLN A 169 17.61 -15.27 4.68
CA GLN A 169 18.32 -16.52 4.42
C GLN A 169 17.61 -17.74 5.05
N ILE A 170 17.10 -17.61 6.28
CA ILE A 170 16.36 -18.70 6.94
C ILE A 170 15.10 -19.04 6.14
N VAL A 171 14.32 -18.03 5.74
CA VAL A 171 13.10 -18.22 4.94
C VAL A 171 13.42 -18.86 3.59
N GLN A 172 14.44 -18.38 2.89
CA GLN A 172 14.85 -18.92 1.59
C GLN A 172 15.34 -20.36 1.69
N GLN A 173 16.16 -20.69 2.68
CA GLN A 173 16.65 -22.05 2.92
C GLN A 173 15.52 -23.03 3.29
N ALA A 174 14.45 -22.54 3.88
CA ALA A 174 13.25 -23.33 4.18
C ALA A 174 12.35 -23.54 2.95
N GLY A 175 12.68 -23.00 1.79
CA GLY A 175 11.87 -23.03 0.56
C GLY A 175 10.80 -21.94 0.50
N GLY A 176 10.97 -20.88 1.27
CA GLY A 176 10.08 -19.73 1.27
C GLY A 176 10.18 -18.89 0.00
N VAL A 177 9.05 -18.39 -0.45
CA VAL A 177 8.93 -17.53 -1.64
C VAL A 177 8.08 -16.30 -1.35
N GLY A 178 8.38 -15.19 -2.03
CA GLY A 178 7.61 -13.96 -1.93
C GLY A 178 7.72 -13.26 -0.57
N LEU A 179 8.83 -13.46 0.18
CA LEU A 179 9.10 -12.70 1.41
C LEU A 179 9.17 -11.21 1.08
N ASN A 180 8.22 -10.48 1.63
CA ASN A 180 8.12 -9.03 1.45
C ASN A 180 7.27 -8.39 2.55
N ALA A 181 7.29 -7.07 2.59
CA ALA A 181 6.33 -6.28 3.33
C ALA A 181 5.88 -5.06 2.52
N THR A 182 4.86 -4.39 2.97
CA THR A 182 4.38 -3.14 2.39
C THR A 182 3.80 -2.25 3.46
N THR A 183 4.17 -0.98 3.44
CA THR A 183 3.56 0.06 4.26
C THR A 183 2.73 0.97 3.36
N GLY A 184 1.48 1.17 3.74
CA GLY A 184 0.56 2.12 3.13
C GLY A 184 0.14 3.20 4.12
N ALA A 185 -0.83 4.01 3.70
CA ALA A 185 -1.40 5.01 4.61
C ALA A 185 -2.10 4.36 5.82
N ASP A 186 -2.80 3.23 5.63
CA ASP A 186 -3.68 2.63 6.64
C ASP A 186 -3.08 1.43 7.37
N ALA A 187 -2.10 0.75 6.79
CA ALA A 187 -1.62 -0.53 7.30
C ALA A 187 -0.20 -0.87 6.86
N THR A 188 0.46 -1.70 7.68
CA THR A 188 1.71 -2.37 7.34
C THR A 188 1.45 -3.88 7.27
N ARG A 189 1.93 -4.54 6.21
CA ARG A 189 1.68 -5.96 5.95
C ARG A 189 2.99 -6.69 5.77
N TYR A 190 3.12 -7.88 6.37
CA TYR A 190 4.27 -8.78 6.25
C TYR A 190 3.78 -10.11 5.70
N PHE A 191 4.34 -10.59 4.61
CA PHE A 191 3.81 -11.77 3.93
C PHE A 191 4.86 -12.58 3.19
N TYR A 192 4.65 -13.89 3.14
CA TYR A 192 5.36 -14.85 2.31
C TYR A 192 4.67 -16.21 2.32
N SER A 193 5.15 -17.14 1.50
CA SER A 193 4.64 -18.51 1.46
C SER A 193 5.75 -19.50 1.76
N LEU A 194 5.40 -20.61 2.45
CA LEU A 194 6.30 -21.71 2.78
C LEU A 194 5.68 -23.05 2.38
N PRO A 195 6.48 -24.10 2.21
CA PRO A 195 5.99 -25.49 2.22
C PRO A 195 5.20 -25.79 3.49
N SER A 196 4.12 -26.58 3.39
CA SER A 196 3.19 -26.82 4.52
C SER A 196 3.86 -27.42 5.76
N ASN A 197 4.94 -28.21 5.58
CA ASN A 197 5.73 -28.76 6.69
C ASN A 197 6.62 -27.72 7.42
N LYS A 198 6.50 -26.43 7.10
CA LYS A 198 7.24 -25.32 7.70
C LYS A 198 6.35 -24.37 8.52
N LEU A 199 5.13 -24.78 8.84
CA LEU A 199 4.20 -23.97 9.64
C LEU A 199 4.83 -23.52 10.97
N GLU A 200 5.45 -24.43 11.73
CA GLU A 200 6.06 -24.10 13.01
C GLU A 200 7.27 -23.16 12.86
N LEU A 201 8.03 -23.27 11.76
CA LEU A 201 9.10 -22.33 11.46
C LEU A 201 8.54 -20.90 11.27
N TRP A 202 7.43 -20.77 10.54
CA TRP A 202 6.75 -19.48 10.39
C TRP A 202 6.30 -18.93 11.74
N MET A 203 5.64 -19.75 12.56
CA MET A 203 5.20 -19.35 13.90
C MET A 203 6.37 -18.83 14.74
N SER A 204 7.51 -19.55 14.72
CA SER A 204 8.71 -19.16 15.46
C SER A 204 9.32 -17.85 14.94
N LEU A 205 9.49 -17.70 13.63
CA LEU A 205 10.13 -16.52 13.05
C LEU A 205 9.29 -15.26 13.21
N GLU A 206 8.01 -15.33 12.88
CA GLU A 206 7.13 -14.17 12.95
C GLU A 206 6.86 -13.75 14.40
N SER A 207 6.68 -14.71 15.30
CA SER A 207 6.49 -14.36 16.70
C SER A 207 7.72 -13.66 17.29
N GLU A 208 8.93 -14.09 16.98
CA GLU A 208 10.15 -13.40 17.45
C GLU A 208 10.28 -11.99 16.85
N ARG A 209 9.93 -11.80 15.57
CA ARG A 209 9.94 -10.50 14.91
C ARG A 209 9.13 -9.45 15.68
N PHE A 210 7.95 -9.83 16.20
CA PHE A 210 7.05 -8.94 16.91
C PHE A 210 7.14 -9.04 18.44
N LEU A 211 7.89 -9.98 18.99
CA LEU A 211 8.10 -10.09 20.42
C LEU A 211 9.38 -9.39 20.88
N ASP A 212 10.43 -9.51 20.10
CA ASP A 212 11.79 -9.15 20.50
C ASP A 212 12.57 -8.47 19.34
N PRO A 213 11.99 -7.45 18.68
CA PRO A 213 12.65 -6.79 17.57
C PRO A 213 13.87 -6.02 18.04
N VAL A 214 14.95 -6.06 17.27
CA VAL A 214 16.11 -5.20 17.44
C VAL A 214 16.28 -4.34 16.20
N PHE A 215 16.16 -3.03 16.37
CA PHE A 215 16.26 -2.05 15.29
C PHE A 215 17.74 -1.73 15.00
N ARG A 216 18.50 -2.81 14.64
CA ARG A 216 19.91 -2.68 14.23
C ARG A 216 20.02 -2.10 12.83
N GLU A 217 21.24 -1.70 12.46
CA GLU A 217 21.49 -1.04 11.16
C GLU A 217 20.59 0.20 10.91
N PHE A 218 20.14 0.85 12.00
CA PHE A 218 19.23 1.98 11.94
C PHE A 218 19.75 3.11 11.04
N PHE A 219 21.01 3.50 11.19
CA PHE A 219 21.59 4.61 10.42
C PHE A 219 21.89 4.22 8.97
N GLU A 220 22.19 2.96 8.70
CA GLU A 220 22.33 2.40 7.36
C GLU A 220 20.99 2.44 6.64
N GLU A 221 19.92 1.96 7.28
CA GLU A 221 18.57 1.98 6.71
C GLU A 221 18.03 3.40 6.55
N LYS A 222 18.38 4.33 7.45
CA LYS A 222 18.08 5.76 7.25
C LYS A 222 18.58 6.25 5.89
N ASN A 223 19.81 5.94 5.55
CA ASN A 223 20.39 6.33 4.26
C ASN A 223 19.70 5.62 3.09
N VAL A 224 19.31 4.36 3.25
CA VAL A 224 18.55 3.60 2.23
C VAL A 224 17.21 4.27 1.96
N ILE A 225 16.46 4.63 3.01
CA ILE A 225 15.14 5.27 2.88
C ILE A 225 15.25 6.69 2.30
N LEU A 226 16.26 7.46 2.70
CA LEU A 226 16.54 8.78 2.11
C LEU A 226 16.87 8.66 0.62
N GLU A 227 17.63 7.65 0.22
CA GLU A 227 17.91 7.41 -1.21
C GLU A 227 16.66 6.92 -1.96
N GLU A 228 15.84 6.09 -1.34
CA GLU A 228 14.55 5.67 -1.89
C GLU A 228 13.61 6.87 -2.09
N ARG A 229 13.51 7.78 -1.09
CA ARG A 229 12.76 9.03 -1.23
C ARG A 229 13.30 9.85 -2.39
N ARG A 230 14.63 10.01 -2.48
CA ARG A 230 15.26 10.75 -3.57
C ARG A 230 14.87 10.18 -4.94
N MET A 231 14.88 8.85 -5.07
CA MET A 231 14.50 8.19 -6.33
C MET A 231 13.00 8.28 -6.63
N ARG A 232 12.15 8.13 -5.62
CA ARG A 232 10.70 8.03 -5.80
C ARG A 232 9.97 9.36 -5.82
N VAL A 233 10.53 10.37 -5.13
CA VAL A 233 9.91 11.69 -4.96
C VAL A 233 10.80 12.78 -5.53
N ASP A 234 11.97 13.04 -4.94
CA ASP A 234 12.74 14.26 -5.20
C ASP A 234 13.26 14.32 -6.64
N ASN A 235 13.70 13.20 -7.21
CA ASN A 235 14.14 13.06 -8.61
C ASN A 235 13.05 12.52 -9.54
N SER A 236 11.82 12.37 -9.06
CA SER A 236 10.68 11.88 -9.81
C SER A 236 9.63 12.98 -10.00
N PRO A 237 9.50 13.56 -11.20
CA PRO A 237 8.52 14.61 -11.44
C PRO A 237 7.09 14.22 -11.04
N ILE A 238 6.68 12.98 -11.35
CA ILE A 238 5.36 12.48 -10.96
C ILE A 238 5.28 12.23 -9.43
N GLY A 239 6.37 11.80 -8.80
CA GLY A 239 6.44 11.63 -7.35
C GLY A 239 6.27 12.96 -6.61
N THR A 240 6.99 14.01 -7.04
CA THR A 240 6.84 15.39 -6.54
C THR A 240 5.42 15.89 -6.76
N MET A 241 4.84 15.63 -7.93
CA MET A 241 3.49 16.05 -8.26
C MET A 241 2.44 15.38 -7.35
N ILE A 242 2.58 14.09 -7.06
CA ILE A 242 1.68 13.35 -6.17
C ILE A 242 1.79 13.86 -4.73
N GLU A 243 3.01 14.08 -4.24
CA GLU A 243 3.23 14.64 -2.89
C GLU A 243 2.55 16.00 -2.76
N GLN A 244 2.78 16.92 -3.70
CA GLN A 244 2.14 18.22 -3.69
C GLN A 244 0.62 18.13 -3.87
N PHE A 245 0.14 17.19 -4.69
CA PHE A 245 -1.29 16.97 -4.85
C PHE A 245 -1.97 16.63 -3.53
N LEU A 246 -1.39 15.70 -2.75
CA LEU A 246 -1.94 15.32 -1.44
C LEU A 246 -1.93 16.49 -0.44
N GLU A 247 -0.85 17.28 -0.41
CA GLU A 247 -0.75 18.45 0.46
C GLU A 247 -1.79 19.52 0.16
N ILE A 248 -2.20 19.64 -1.12
CA ILE A 248 -3.21 20.62 -1.56
C ILE A 248 -4.62 20.04 -1.41
N ALA A 249 -4.80 18.76 -1.68
CA ALA A 249 -6.10 18.10 -1.59
C ALA A 249 -6.59 18.01 -0.14
N PHE A 250 -5.68 17.77 0.81
CA PHE A 250 -6.01 17.68 2.23
C PHE A 250 -5.41 18.85 3.03
N GLU A 251 -6.20 19.46 3.90
CA GLU A 251 -5.74 20.54 4.79
C GLU A 251 -5.23 20.01 6.13
N GLN A 252 -5.96 19.09 6.76
CA GLN A 252 -5.70 18.58 8.10
C GLN A 252 -5.62 17.07 8.16
N HIS A 253 -6.24 16.37 7.20
CA HIS A 253 -6.23 14.90 7.18
C HIS A 253 -4.79 14.36 7.10
N PRO A 254 -4.44 13.35 7.92
CA PRO A 254 -3.11 12.73 7.85
C PRO A 254 -2.73 12.18 6.47
N TYR A 255 -3.67 11.89 5.60
CA TYR A 255 -3.42 11.46 4.21
C TYR A 255 -2.71 12.52 3.35
N ARG A 256 -2.57 13.75 3.82
CA ARG A 256 -1.72 14.75 3.17
C ARG A 256 -0.24 14.41 3.17
N ARG A 257 0.20 13.56 4.11
CA ARG A 257 1.61 13.20 4.30
C ARG A 257 2.02 12.05 3.40
N PRO A 258 3.22 12.08 2.81
CA PRO A 258 3.72 10.97 2.02
C PRO A 258 4.05 9.77 2.94
N VAL A 259 3.71 8.56 2.51
CA VAL A 259 4.01 7.32 3.26
C VAL A 259 5.51 7.14 3.50
N ILE A 260 6.34 7.56 2.54
CA ILE A 260 7.80 7.51 2.67
C ILE A 260 8.34 8.52 3.69
N GLY A 261 7.54 9.53 4.07
CA GLY A 261 7.93 10.60 4.99
C GLY A 261 8.63 11.76 4.31
N TYR A 262 8.68 12.92 4.98
CA TYR A 262 9.45 14.08 4.54
C TYR A 262 10.94 13.90 4.87
N GLU A 263 11.82 14.38 3.99
CA GLU A 263 13.28 14.27 4.16
C GLU A 263 13.76 14.79 5.52
N ALA A 264 13.24 15.96 5.94
CA ALA A 264 13.62 16.59 7.21
C ALA A 264 13.24 15.73 8.44
N ASP A 265 12.08 15.04 8.38
CA ASP A 265 11.61 14.17 9.45
C ASP A 265 12.46 12.89 9.51
N LEU A 266 12.69 12.26 8.35
CA LEU A 266 13.53 11.07 8.22
C LEU A 266 14.96 11.33 8.72
N TYR A 267 15.53 12.49 8.38
CA TYR A 267 16.88 12.87 8.84
C TYR A 267 16.94 12.93 10.37
N ARG A 268 15.93 13.55 11.01
CA ARG A 268 15.87 13.74 12.46
C ARG A 268 15.39 12.51 13.23
N ALA A 269 14.76 11.55 12.57
CA ALA A 269 14.24 10.35 13.20
C ALA A 269 15.31 9.65 14.06
N THR A 270 14.93 9.24 15.25
CA THR A 270 15.78 8.50 16.21
C THR A 270 15.29 7.06 16.33
N ARG A 271 16.16 6.16 16.83
CA ARG A 271 15.73 4.79 17.15
C ARG A 271 14.66 4.78 18.24
N GLN A 272 14.68 5.75 19.15
CA GLN A 272 13.64 5.91 20.15
C GLN A 272 12.27 6.23 19.52
N ASP A 273 12.23 7.04 18.45
CA ASP A 273 10.96 7.32 17.74
C ASP A 273 10.37 6.03 17.13
N ILE A 274 11.22 5.16 16.57
CA ILE A 274 10.79 3.85 16.08
C ILE A 274 10.27 2.98 17.23
N GLN A 275 10.99 2.94 18.36
CA GLN A 275 10.59 2.16 19.52
C GLN A 275 9.26 2.65 20.09
N ASP A 276 9.09 3.96 20.25
CA ASP A 276 7.84 4.57 20.76
C ASP A 276 6.66 4.25 19.84
N PHE A 277 6.87 4.32 18.52
CA PHE A 277 5.85 3.99 17.54
C PHE A 277 5.49 2.49 17.58
N TYR A 278 6.51 1.63 17.65
CA TYR A 278 6.33 0.19 17.80
C TYR A 278 5.56 -0.15 19.08
N ASP A 279 5.96 0.42 20.22
CA ASP A 279 5.33 0.16 21.51
C ASP A 279 3.88 0.63 21.57
N THR A 280 3.56 1.69 20.82
CA THR A 280 2.22 2.26 20.74
C THR A 280 1.30 1.42 19.85
N TYR A 281 1.76 1.03 18.65
CA TYR A 281 0.89 0.54 17.58
C TYR A 281 1.04 -0.95 17.25
N TYR A 282 2.12 -1.63 17.66
CA TYR A 282 2.33 -3.05 17.39
C TYR A 282 1.91 -3.92 18.58
N GLY A 283 0.78 -3.58 19.19
CA GLY A 283 0.13 -4.42 20.20
C GLY A 283 -0.53 -5.65 19.57
N PRO A 284 -0.62 -6.79 20.27
CA PRO A 284 -1.19 -8.02 19.69
C PRO A 284 -2.64 -7.85 19.20
N ALA A 285 -3.43 -7.00 19.84
CA ALA A 285 -4.82 -6.74 19.44
C ALA A 285 -4.93 -6.00 18.08
N ASP A 286 -3.87 -5.33 17.64
CA ASP A 286 -3.80 -4.61 16.37
C ASP A 286 -3.19 -5.45 15.24
N LEU A 287 -2.79 -6.69 15.56
CA LEU A 287 -2.23 -7.64 14.61
C LEU A 287 -3.27 -8.69 14.23
N THR A 288 -3.46 -8.88 12.94
CA THR A 288 -4.26 -9.98 12.39
C THR A 288 -3.36 -10.90 11.58
N ALA A 289 -3.27 -12.15 11.98
CA ALA A 289 -2.55 -13.18 11.23
C ALA A 289 -3.53 -13.96 10.36
N VAL A 290 -3.24 -14.07 9.06
CA VAL A 290 -4.03 -14.85 8.11
C VAL A 290 -3.18 -15.97 7.53
N VAL A 291 -3.68 -17.20 7.63
CA VAL A 291 -3.01 -18.43 7.23
C VAL A 291 -3.88 -19.15 6.22
N VAL A 292 -3.42 -19.29 4.98
CA VAL A 292 -4.21 -19.91 3.90
C VAL A 292 -3.37 -20.99 3.21
N GLY A 293 -3.85 -22.22 3.21
CA GLY A 293 -3.16 -23.31 2.51
C GLY A 293 -3.35 -24.68 3.12
N ASP A 294 -2.38 -25.56 2.89
CA ASP A 294 -2.38 -26.92 3.40
C ASP A 294 -1.98 -26.95 4.88
N VAL A 295 -2.94 -26.63 5.74
CA VAL A 295 -2.80 -26.58 7.21
C VAL A 295 -4.00 -27.22 7.89
N ASP A 296 -3.79 -27.68 9.13
CA ASP A 296 -4.85 -28.03 10.05
C ASP A 296 -5.13 -26.83 10.98
N PRO A 297 -6.35 -26.26 10.99
CA PRO A 297 -6.69 -25.12 11.83
C PRO A 297 -6.44 -25.35 13.33
N ALA A 298 -6.66 -26.57 13.83
CA ALA A 298 -6.40 -26.88 15.23
C ALA A 298 -4.90 -26.85 15.57
N GLU A 299 -4.04 -27.30 14.64
CA GLU A 299 -2.60 -27.19 14.79
C GLU A 299 -2.11 -25.74 14.69
N VAL A 300 -2.70 -24.94 13.78
CA VAL A 300 -2.43 -23.49 13.72
C VAL A 300 -2.77 -22.82 15.06
N GLN A 301 -3.94 -23.11 15.63
CA GLN A 301 -4.33 -22.56 16.92
C GLN A 301 -3.38 -22.97 18.05
N ARG A 302 -3.06 -24.23 18.14
CA ARG A 302 -2.13 -24.75 19.16
C ARG A 302 -0.75 -24.09 19.07
N LEU A 303 -0.21 -23.93 17.88
CA LEU A 303 1.07 -23.24 17.67
C LEU A 303 0.97 -21.74 17.94
N ALA A 304 -0.12 -21.10 17.54
CA ALA A 304 -0.35 -19.69 17.82
C ALA A 304 -0.35 -19.39 19.33
N GLU A 305 -0.99 -20.23 20.14
CA GLU A 305 -0.98 -20.13 21.60
C GLU A 305 0.43 -20.25 22.18
N ILE A 306 1.26 -21.17 21.66
CA ILE A 306 2.64 -21.36 22.11
C ILE A 306 3.54 -20.17 21.74
N TYR A 307 3.46 -19.70 20.50
CA TYR A 307 4.39 -18.73 19.96
C TYR A 307 3.93 -17.28 20.17
N PHE A 308 2.73 -16.93 19.78
CA PHE A 308 2.18 -15.58 19.86
C PHE A 308 1.46 -15.31 21.18
N GLY A 309 1.02 -16.33 21.91
CA GLY A 309 0.48 -16.18 23.27
C GLY A 309 1.48 -15.63 24.29
N ARG A 310 2.79 -15.58 23.95
CA ARG A 310 3.85 -14.98 24.77
C ARG A 310 3.79 -13.44 24.79
N TYR A 311 3.06 -12.80 23.87
CA TYR A 311 2.95 -11.35 23.86
C TYR A 311 2.13 -10.86 25.02
N ALA A 312 2.63 -9.86 25.73
CA ALA A 312 1.82 -9.16 26.70
C ALA A 312 0.70 -8.36 26.01
N SER A 313 -0.49 -8.39 26.57
CA SER A 313 -1.57 -7.49 26.14
C SER A 313 -1.11 -6.05 26.29
N ARG A 314 -1.44 -5.22 25.30
CA ARG A 314 -1.16 -3.78 25.30
C ARG A 314 -2.48 -2.99 25.24
N PRO A 315 -2.50 -1.74 25.72
CA PRO A 315 -3.66 -0.87 25.51
C PRO A 315 -3.95 -0.72 24.01
N THR A 316 -5.22 -0.58 23.65
CA THR A 316 -5.60 -0.21 22.28
C THR A 316 -4.94 1.13 21.92
N PRO A 317 -4.25 1.22 20.77
CA PRO A 317 -3.62 2.46 20.34
C PRO A 317 -4.67 3.56 20.10
N PRO A 318 -4.26 4.83 20.17
CA PRO A 318 -5.16 5.93 19.87
C PRO A 318 -5.56 5.90 18.39
N GLU A 319 -6.85 6.09 18.12
CA GLU A 319 -7.29 6.30 16.73
C GLU A 319 -6.76 7.63 16.20
N PRO A 320 -6.38 7.70 14.92
CA PRO A 320 -5.95 8.95 14.32
C PRO A 320 -7.08 9.98 14.33
N VAL A 321 -6.75 11.23 14.62
CA VAL A 321 -7.73 12.32 14.57
C VAL A 321 -7.94 12.72 13.12
N ILE A 322 -9.10 12.37 12.59
CA ILE A 322 -9.51 12.73 11.23
C ILE A 322 -10.45 13.93 11.30
N ASN A 323 -9.98 15.07 10.88
CA ASN A 323 -10.76 16.31 10.88
C ASN A 323 -10.44 17.11 9.60
N GLU A 324 -10.97 16.64 8.45
CA GLU A 324 -10.79 17.35 7.19
C GLU A 324 -11.95 18.32 6.96
N PRO A 325 -11.71 19.63 6.79
CA PRO A 325 -12.76 20.57 6.46
C PRO A 325 -13.31 20.30 5.07
N LEU A 326 -14.62 20.49 4.89
CA LEU A 326 -15.24 20.35 3.59
C LEU A 326 -14.63 21.34 2.59
N GLN A 327 -14.11 20.86 1.49
CA GLN A 327 -13.62 21.68 0.40
C GLN A 327 -14.79 22.43 -0.26
N THR A 328 -14.72 23.76 -0.28
CA THR A 328 -15.81 24.64 -0.77
C THR A 328 -15.49 25.35 -2.09
N ALA A 329 -14.26 25.24 -2.56
CA ALA A 329 -13.80 25.81 -3.83
C ALA A 329 -12.79 24.88 -4.50
N PRO A 330 -12.70 24.87 -5.84
CA PRO A 330 -11.69 24.10 -6.55
C PRO A 330 -10.29 24.52 -6.14
N ARG A 331 -9.37 23.56 -6.06
CA ARG A 331 -7.95 23.79 -5.81
C ARG A 331 -7.15 23.40 -7.04
N GLN A 332 -6.05 24.09 -7.31
CA GLN A 332 -5.17 23.73 -8.43
C GLN A 332 -3.74 24.17 -8.20
N PHE A 333 -2.81 23.48 -8.85
CA PHE A 333 -1.40 23.84 -8.93
C PHE A 333 -0.80 23.42 -10.27
N THR A 334 0.34 24.01 -10.60
CA THR A 334 1.14 23.63 -11.76
C THR A 334 2.60 23.51 -11.35
N LEU A 335 3.21 22.40 -11.74
CA LEU A 335 4.66 22.18 -11.63
C LEU A 335 5.32 22.33 -13.00
N GLU A 336 6.49 22.93 -13.00
CA GLU A 336 7.35 23.07 -14.17
C GLU A 336 8.61 22.23 -13.97
N MET A 337 8.71 21.10 -14.65
CA MET A 337 9.83 20.17 -14.51
C MET A 337 10.22 19.55 -15.86
N PRO A 338 11.48 19.13 -16.05
CA PRO A 338 11.90 18.42 -17.27
C PRO A 338 11.33 16.98 -17.26
N SER A 339 10.10 16.84 -17.75
CA SER A 339 9.35 15.57 -17.76
C SER A 339 8.31 15.57 -18.87
N GLU A 340 7.76 14.41 -19.19
CA GLU A 340 6.51 14.30 -19.92
C GLU A 340 5.39 15.02 -19.14
N PRO A 341 4.50 15.77 -19.84
CA PRO A 341 3.41 16.47 -19.15
C PRO A 341 2.35 15.52 -18.60
N TRP A 342 1.84 15.83 -17.39
CA TRP A 342 0.80 15.04 -16.72
C TRP A 342 -0.37 15.93 -16.28
N TYR A 343 -1.54 15.33 -16.27
CA TYR A 343 -2.75 15.86 -15.67
C TYR A 343 -3.25 14.96 -14.54
N LEU A 344 -3.51 15.54 -13.36
CA LEU A 344 -4.15 14.88 -12.21
C LEU A 344 -5.42 15.64 -11.85
N GLU A 345 -6.47 14.89 -11.51
CA GLU A 345 -7.74 15.45 -11.04
C GLU A 345 -8.34 14.54 -9.98
N GLY A 346 -8.61 15.07 -8.79
CA GLY A 346 -9.14 14.28 -7.68
C GLY A 346 -10.33 14.91 -6.99
N TYR A 347 -11.15 14.02 -6.39
CA TYR A 347 -12.37 14.36 -5.67
C TYR A 347 -12.42 13.63 -4.35
N HIS A 348 -12.80 14.31 -3.29
CA HIS A 348 -13.02 13.69 -1.99
C HIS A 348 -14.16 12.68 -2.06
N ARG A 349 -13.95 11.54 -1.42
CA ARG A 349 -14.97 10.49 -1.28
C ARG A 349 -14.87 9.83 0.10
N PRO A 350 -15.96 9.25 0.61
CA PRO A 350 -15.94 8.45 1.84
C PRO A 350 -15.06 7.20 1.73
N GLY A 351 -14.64 6.69 2.90
CA GLY A 351 -13.87 5.46 3.03
C GLY A 351 -14.65 4.17 2.71
N LEU A 352 -13.97 3.03 2.85
CA LEU A 352 -14.44 1.69 2.45
C LEU A 352 -15.73 1.24 3.14
N THR A 353 -16.02 1.73 4.36
CA THR A 353 -17.23 1.35 5.10
C THR A 353 -18.51 2.06 4.62
N HIS A 354 -18.39 3.02 3.70
CA HIS A 354 -19.54 3.73 3.15
C HIS A 354 -20.39 2.80 2.27
N PRO A 355 -21.74 2.88 2.32
CA PRO A 355 -22.61 2.01 1.50
C PRO A 355 -22.35 2.08 -0.01
N ASP A 356 -21.88 3.21 -0.51
CA ASP A 356 -21.61 3.42 -1.94
C ASP A 356 -20.19 2.99 -2.36
N HIS A 357 -19.37 2.35 -1.50
CA HIS A 357 -17.98 2.02 -1.83
C HIS A 357 -17.85 1.14 -3.08
N ILE A 358 -18.78 0.22 -3.30
CA ILE A 358 -18.84 -0.61 -4.52
C ILE A 358 -19.14 0.25 -5.76
N ILE A 359 -20.00 1.24 -5.63
CA ILE A 359 -20.36 2.11 -6.76
C ILE A 359 -19.16 2.97 -7.19
N TYR A 360 -18.29 3.42 -6.25
CA TYR A 360 -17.03 4.08 -6.63
C TYR A 360 -16.12 3.16 -7.45
N GLY A 361 -16.02 1.87 -7.10
CA GLY A 361 -15.28 0.88 -7.89
C GLY A 361 -15.88 0.64 -9.29
N MET A 362 -17.20 0.68 -9.40
CA MET A 362 -17.89 0.58 -10.70
C MET A 362 -17.68 1.83 -11.56
N ILE A 363 -17.74 3.02 -10.98
CA ILE A 363 -17.42 4.28 -11.66
C ILE A 363 -15.96 4.26 -12.17
N ASP A 364 -15.04 3.81 -11.35
CA ASP A 364 -13.65 3.61 -11.70
C ASP A 364 -13.50 2.72 -12.95
N SER A 365 -14.11 1.54 -12.93
CA SER A 365 -14.11 0.61 -14.05
C SER A 365 -14.79 1.17 -15.32
N LEU A 366 -15.84 1.98 -15.17
CA LEU A 366 -16.49 2.67 -16.31
C LEU A 366 -15.56 3.68 -16.96
N LEU A 367 -14.86 4.47 -16.14
CA LEU A 367 -14.02 5.56 -16.59
C LEU A 367 -12.67 5.10 -17.16
N VAL A 368 -11.99 4.15 -16.49
CA VAL A 368 -10.61 3.76 -16.82
C VAL A 368 -10.36 2.24 -16.84
N GLY A 369 -11.38 1.40 -16.71
CA GLY A 369 -11.28 -0.08 -16.67
C GLY A 369 -10.92 -0.72 -18.02
N GLY A 370 -9.75 -0.36 -18.60
CA GLY A 370 -9.21 -0.90 -19.83
C GLY A 370 -9.69 -0.17 -21.11
N ARG A 371 -9.33 -0.70 -22.27
CA ARG A 371 -9.51 -0.03 -23.58
C ARG A 371 -10.97 0.32 -23.92
N THR A 372 -11.93 -0.35 -23.35
CA THR A 372 -13.36 -0.09 -23.61
C THR A 372 -13.97 0.93 -22.65
N SER A 373 -13.19 1.47 -21.72
CA SER A 373 -13.62 2.49 -20.78
C SER A 373 -13.78 3.87 -21.42
N ARG A 374 -14.58 4.74 -20.80
CA ARG A 374 -14.97 6.02 -21.40
C ARG A 374 -13.79 6.95 -21.61
N LEU A 375 -12.98 7.17 -20.59
CA LEU A 375 -11.81 8.08 -20.69
C LEU A 375 -10.75 7.54 -21.64
N TYR A 376 -10.47 6.20 -21.59
CA TYR A 376 -9.50 5.63 -22.53
C TYR A 376 -9.91 5.86 -23.98
N LYS A 377 -11.18 5.62 -24.32
CA LYS A 377 -11.70 5.88 -25.66
C LYS A 377 -11.58 7.36 -26.02
N ALA A 378 -12.07 8.25 -25.15
CA ALA A 378 -12.12 9.67 -25.43
C ALA A 378 -10.73 10.28 -25.64
N VAL A 379 -9.77 10.00 -24.74
CA VAL A 379 -8.48 10.72 -24.74
C VAL A 379 -7.35 9.97 -25.43
N VAL A 380 -7.39 8.61 -25.47
CA VAL A 380 -6.31 7.81 -26.08
C VAL A 380 -6.67 7.36 -27.50
N GLU A 381 -7.88 6.81 -27.73
CA GLU A 381 -8.24 6.26 -29.03
C GLU A 381 -8.78 7.32 -30.01
N GLU A 382 -9.73 8.17 -29.56
CA GLU A 382 -10.45 9.10 -30.43
C GLU A 382 -9.70 10.44 -30.57
N ALA A 383 -9.48 11.15 -29.47
CA ALA A 383 -8.81 12.46 -29.50
C ALA A 383 -7.28 12.37 -29.61
N GLN A 384 -6.67 11.25 -29.20
CA GLN A 384 -5.22 11.00 -29.19
C GLN A 384 -4.39 12.07 -28.45
N ILE A 385 -5.00 12.70 -27.42
CA ILE A 385 -4.39 13.76 -26.60
C ILE A 385 -3.64 13.19 -25.39
N ALA A 386 -3.82 11.91 -25.09
CA ALA A 386 -3.13 11.22 -24.02
C ALA A 386 -2.48 9.93 -24.52
N LEU A 387 -1.32 9.58 -23.94
CA LEU A 387 -0.65 8.28 -24.15
C LEU A 387 -1.25 7.20 -23.25
N ASP A 388 -1.70 7.59 -22.06
CA ASP A 388 -2.31 6.69 -21.08
C ASP A 388 -3.26 7.47 -20.17
N VAL A 389 -4.21 6.75 -19.57
CA VAL A 389 -5.18 7.28 -18.60
C VAL A 389 -5.46 6.22 -17.54
N GLY A 390 -5.57 6.64 -16.30
CA GLY A 390 -5.84 5.75 -15.19
C GLY A 390 -6.43 6.48 -13.99
N SER A 391 -6.56 5.72 -12.90
CA SER A 391 -7.12 6.21 -11.64
C SER A 391 -6.46 5.56 -10.43
N LEU A 392 -6.60 6.21 -9.30
CA LEU A 392 -6.37 5.65 -7.96
C LEU A 392 -7.65 5.87 -7.15
N ASN A 393 -8.50 4.86 -7.11
CA ASN A 393 -9.75 4.88 -6.37
C ASN A 393 -9.49 4.47 -4.91
N GLY A 394 -9.58 5.42 -3.97
CA GLY A 394 -9.21 5.21 -2.57
C GLY A 394 -7.75 5.58 -2.29
N PHE A 395 -7.35 6.80 -2.65
CA PHE A 395 -5.96 7.26 -2.53
C PHE A 395 -5.82 8.34 -1.44
N PRO A 396 -4.74 8.31 -0.64
CA PRO A 396 -3.63 7.35 -0.58
C PRO A 396 -3.92 6.10 0.26
N GLY A 397 -5.07 6.04 0.90
CA GLY A 397 -5.66 4.94 1.65
C GLY A 397 -7.18 5.00 1.52
N ASP A 398 -7.89 3.95 1.96
CA ASP A 398 -9.34 3.86 1.80
C ASP A 398 -10.09 3.49 3.10
N LYS A 399 -9.37 3.36 4.23
CA LYS A 399 -9.98 3.15 5.54
C LYS A 399 -10.81 4.37 5.96
N TYR A 400 -10.31 5.57 5.69
CA TYR A 400 -10.95 6.86 6.00
C TYR A 400 -11.37 7.58 4.70
N ASP A 401 -11.98 8.77 4.86
CA ASP A 401 -12.30 9.62 3.73
C ASP A 401 -11.03 9.95 2.92
N ASN A 402 -11.13 9.83 1.61
CA ASN A 402 -9.98 9.77 0.72
C ASN A 402 -10.27 10.44 -0.63
N ILE A 403 -9.41 10.22 -1.61
CA ILE A 403 -9.53 10.82 -2.94
C ILE A 403 -9.82 9.75 -4.00
N PHE A 404 -10.79 10.03 -4.85
CA PHE A 404 -10.93 9.41 -6.16
C PHE A 404 -10.06 10.21 -7.12
N LEU A 405 -8.88 9.71 -7.47
CA LEU A 405 -7.89 10.39 -8.32
C LEU A 405 -7.93 9.82 -9.74
N LEU A 406 -8.07 10.70 -10.72
CA LEU A 406 -7.89 10.41 -12.15
C LEU A 406 -6.58 11.04 -12.62
N TYR A 407 -5.90 10.39 -13.58
CA TYR A 407 -4.69 10.93 -14.19
C TYR A 407 -4.60 10.63 -15.68
N GLY A 408 -3.87 11.47 -16.41
CA GLY A 408 -3.55 11.26 -17.82
C GLY A 408 -2.12 11.69 -18.13
N LEU A 409 -1.40 10.83 -18.88
CA LEU A 409 -0.12 11.16 -19.47
C LEU A 409 -0.35 11.82 -20.84
N THR A 410 0.06 13.06 -20.98
CA THR A 410 -0.21 13.86 -22.18
C THR A 410 0.57 13.36 -23.39
N ALA A 411 -0.07 13.29 -24.54
CA ALA A 411 0.60 12.93 -25.79
C ALA A 411 1.47 14.09 -26.34
N PRO A 412 2.54 13.83 -27.09
CA PRO A 412 3.39 14.85 -27.68
C PRO A 412 2.58 15.83 -28.54
N GLY A 413 2.81 17.12 -28.34
CA GLY A 413 2.12 18.21 -29.06
C GLY A 413 0.79 18.63 -28.46
N HIS A 414 0.35 18.01 -27.37
CA HIS A 414 -0.84 18.33 -26.62
C HIS A 414 -0.52 18.88 -25.22
N SER A 415 -1.53 19.38 -24.53
CA SER A 415 -1.42 19.98 -23.21
C SER A 415 -2.23 19.20 -22.16
N PRO A 416 -1.85 19.27 -20.87
CA PRO A 416 -2.66 18.71 -19.78
C PRO A 416 -4.08 19.31 -19.72
N ASP A 417 -4.27 20.56 -20.16
CA ASP A 417 -5.57 21.21 -20.18
C ASP A 417 -6.55 20.55 -21.16
N GLU A 418 -6.07 20.03 -22.30
CA GLU A 418 -6.93 19.29 -23.25
C GLU A 418 -7.46 18.01 -22.61
N ILE A 419 -6.64 17.30 -21.80
CA ILE A 419 -7.08 16.14 -21.03
C ILE A 419 -8.16 16.55 -20.02
N GLY A 420 -7.94 17.64 -19.28
CA GLY A 420 -8.90 18.16 -18.30
C GLY A 420 -10.26 18.51 -18.92
N VAL A 421 -10.27 19.08 -20.12
CA VAL A 421 -11.52 19.36 -20.85
C VAL A 421 -12.25 18.04 -21.21
N ALA A 422 -11.52 17.05 -21.72
CA ALA A 422 -12.12 15.76 -22.09
C ALA A 422 -12.62 14.99 -20.85
N PHE A 423 -11.87 15.03 -19.73
CA PHE A 423 -12.33 14.45 -18.46
C PHE A 423 -13.64 15.10 -18.01
N SER A 424 -13.69 16.43 -17.97
CA SER A 424 -14.90 17.18 -17.59
C SER A 424 -16.11 16.82 -18.45
N GLN A 425 -15.93 16.57 -19.75
CA GLN A 425 -17.00 16.16 -20.64
C GLN A 425 -17.54 14.76 -20.26
N GLU A 426 -16.68 13.76 -20.08
CA GLU A 426 -17.09 12.40 -19.74
C GLU A 426 -17.67 12.30 -18.32
N LEU A 427 -17.12 13.03 -17.35
CA LEU A 427 -17.67 13.11 -16.01
C LEU A 427 -19.06 13.76 -16.00
N ASN A 428 -19.28 14.79 -16.81
CA ASN A 428 -20.58 15.41 -16.96
C ASN A 428 -21.59 14.46 -17.64
N ARG A 429 -21.16 13.70 -18.65
CA ARG A 429 -22.02 12.66 -19.24
C ARG A 429 -22.44 11.63 -18.21
N LEU A 430 -21.52 11.18 -17.35
CA LEU A 430 -21.83 10.20 -16.29
C LEU A 430 -22.83 10.76 -15.26
N LYS A 431 -22.80 12.07 -15.00
CA LYS A 431 -23.77 12.75 -14.10
C LYS A 431 -25.15 12.95 -14.73
N THR A 432 -25.23 13.14 -16.04
CA THR A 432 -26.46 13.57 -16.74
C THR A 432 -27.14 12.46 -17.53
N GLU A 433 -26.38 11.45 -17.98
CA GLU A 433 -26.87 10.35 -18.79
C GLU A 433 -26.75 9.03 -18.00
N PRO A 434 -27.79 8.19 -17.97
CA PRO A 434 -27.67 6.87 -17.35
C PRO A 434 -26.68 6.02 -18.15
N VAL A 435 -25.90 5.20 -17.44
CA VAL A 435 -25.05 4.20 -18.08
C VAL A 435 -25.91 3.15 -18.80
N SER A 436 -25.46 2.69 -19.96
CA SER A 436 -26.16 1.65 -20.70
C SER A 436 -26.11 0.30 -19.97
N GLU A 437 -27.10 -0.55 -20.19
CA GLU A 437 -27.11 -1.93 -19.65
C GLU A 437 -25.83 -2.69 -20.02
N ALA A 438 -25.34 -2.53 -21.24
CA ALA A 438 -24.11 -3.19 -21.69
C ALA A 438 -22.85 -2.71 -20.93
N GLU A 439 -22.75 -1.41 -20.60
CA GLU A 439 -21.67 -0.87 -19.76
C GLU A 439 -21.80 -1.39 -18.32
N LEU A 440 -23.00 -1.37 -17.75
CA LEU A 440 -23.26 -1.85 -16.41
C LEU A 440 -22.92 -3.34 -16.26
N ASP A 441 -23.37 -4.19 -17.17
CA ASP A 441 -23.08 -5.62 -17.19
C ASP A 441 -21.59 -5.90 -17.34
N ARG A 442 -20.90 -5.12 -18.17
CA ARG A 442 -19.44 -5.23 -18.34
C ARG A 442 -18.72 -4.96 -17.02
N VAL A 443 -19.02 -3.86 -16.33
CA VAL A 443 -18.31 -3.52 -15.10
C VAL A 443 -18.66 -4.45 -13.94
N LYS A 444 -19.90 -4.93 -13.83
CA LYS A 444 -20.28 -5.98 -12.89
C LYS A 444 -19.48 -7.26 -13.14
N THR A 445 -19.36 -7.67 -14.39
CA THR A 445 -18.58 -8.85 -14.78
C THR A 445 -17.08 -8.66 -14.43
N GLN A 446 -16.53 -7.48 -14.70
CA GLN A 446 -15.13 -7.16 -14.36
C GLN A 446 -14.89 -7.18 -12.85
N ALA A 447 -15.77 -6.60 -12.04
CA ALA A 447 -15.68 -6.58 -10.59
C ALA A 447 -15.72 -8.00 -10.00
N ARG A 448 -16.68 -8.83 -10.44
CA ARG A 448 -16.76 -10.25 -10.04
C ARG A 448 -15.50 -11.03 -10.43
N ALA A 449 -15.03 -10.86 -11.67
CA ALA A 449 -13.84 -11.54 -12.15
C ALA A 449 -12.58 -11.09 -11.39
N GLY A 450 -12.50 -9.82 -11.00
CA GLY A 450 -11.43 -9.29 -10.14
C GLY A 450 -11.40 -9.99 -8.79
N LEU A 451 -12.53 -10.04 -8.10
CA LEU A 451 -12.65 -10.72 -6.81
C LEU A 451 -12.33 -12.21 -6.91
N LEU A 452 -12.89 -12.91 -7.91
CA LEU A 452 -12.60 -14.35 -8.12
C LEU A 452 -11.11 -14.62 -8.36
N ARG A 453 -10.40 -13.73 -9.05
CA ARG A 453 -8.93 -13.85 -9.22
C ARG A 453 -8.20 -13.71 -7.89
N SER A 454 -8.59 -12.77 -7.03
CA SER A 454 -8.02 -12.64 -5.68
C SER A 454 -8.26 -13.90 -4.84
N LEU A 455 -9.45 -14.50 -4.94
CA LEU A 455 -9.81 -15.74 -4.24
C LEU A 455 -9.12 -17.00 -4.83
N ALA A 456 -8.51 -16.93 -6.01
CA ALA A 456 -7.92 -18.10 -6.68
C ALA A 456 -6.60 -18.57 -6.03
N SER A 457 -5.76 -17.66 -5.56
CA SER A 457 -4.47 -17.96 -4.91
C SER A 457 -4.56 -17.93 -3.38
N ASN A 458 -3.65 -18.65 -2.71
CA ASN A 458 -3.57 -18.59 -1.24
C ASN A 458 -3.17 -17.19 -0.76
N SER A 459 -2.19 -16.57 -1.41
CA SER A 459 -1.73 -15.22 -1.05
C SER A 459 -2.79 -14.14 -1.30
N GLY A 460 -3.51 -14.20 -2.43
CA GLY A 460 -4.61 -13.27 -2.71
C GLY A 460 -5.74 -13.40 -1.70
N MET A 461 -6.09 -14.63 -1.31
CA MET A 461 -7.08 -14.90 -0.28
C MET A 461 -6.62 -14.35 1.08
N ALA A 462 -5.36 -14.61 1.47
CA ALA A 462 -4.81 -14.11 2.73
C ALA A 462 -4.85 -12.57 2.77
N SER A 463 -4.46 -11.91 1.68
CA SER A 463 -4.51 -10.45 1.56
C SER A 463 -5.92 -9.90 1.72
N LEU A 464 -6.87 -10.50 1.00
CA LEU A 464 -8.27 -10.04 0.99
C LEU A 464 -8.93 -10.18 2.36
N LEU A 465 -8.79 -11.35 3.01
CA LEU A 465 -9.35 -11.58 4.35
C LEU A 465 -8.72 -10.66 5.39
N ALA A 466 -7.39 -10.44 5.33
CA ALA A 466 -6.69 -9.54 6.24
C ALA A 466 -7.17 -8.09 6.08
N GLU A 467 -7.30 -7.64 4.85
CA GLU A 467 -7.72 -6.28 4.53
C GLU A 467 -9.14 -5.96 5.00
N TYR A 468 -10.11 -6.84 4.66
CA TYR A 468 -11.49 -6.65 5.11
C TYR A 468 -11.63 -6.75 6.62
N GLN A 469 -10.92 -7.68 7.27
CA GLN A 469 -10.89 -7.75 8.72
C GLN A 469 -10.40 -6.43 9.34
N ALA A 470 -9.30 -5.91 8.86
CA ALA A 470 -8.68 -4.72 9.46
C ALA A 470 -9.47 -3.43 9.20
N LYS A 471 -10.01 -3.25 7.98
CA LYS A 471 -10.69 -2.02 7.59
C LYS A 471 -12.16 -1.97 7.99
N THR A 472 -12.83 -3.14 8.06
CA THR A 472 -14.28 -3.22 8.29
C THR A 472 -14.66 -3.93 9.59
N GLY A 473 -13.67 -4.50 10.30
CA GLY A 473 -13.89 -5.28 11.51
C GLY A 473 -14.37 -6.73 11.28
N ASP A 474 -14.76 -7.07 10.05
CA ASP A 474 -15.24 -8.42 9.68
C ASP A 474 -14.84 -8.78 8.25
N TRP A 475 -13.99 -9.80 8.11
CA TRP A 475 -13.55 -10.31 6.82
C TRP A 475 -14.71 -10.80 5.93
N ARG A 476 -15.86 -11.16 6.52
CA ARG A 476 -17.05 -11.63 5.78
C ARG A 476 -17.68 -10.53 4.92
N ASN A 477 -17.37 -9.27 5.19
CA ASN A 477 -17.89 -8.16 4.41
C ASN A 477 -17.47 -8.21 2.94
N VAL A 478 -16.35 -8.88 2.60
CA VAL A 478 -15.95 -9.15 1.20
C VAL A 478 -17.05 -9.87 0.40
N PHE A 479 -17.82 -10.75 1.05
CA PHE A 479 -18.89 -11.49 0.36
C PHE A 479 -20.15 -10.64 0.17
N LYS A 480 -20.40 -9.69 1.09
CA LYS A 480 -21.50 -8.72 0.94
C LYS A 480 -21.29 -7.78 -0.25
N ASP A 481 -20.04 -7.51 -0.59
CA ASP A 481 -19.70 -6.66 -1.73
C ASP A 481 -20.10 -7.29 -3.07
N LEU A 482 -20.06 -8.62 -3.17
CA LEU A 482 -20.56 -9.32 -4.36
C LEU A 482 -22.07 -9.14 -4.55
N ASP A 483 -22.83 -9.26 -3.47
CA ASP A 483 -24.26 -9.01 -3.51
C ASP A 483 -24.54 -7.55 -3.87
N ALA A 484 -23.77 -6.61 -3.34
CA ALA A 484 -23.89 -5.19 -3.67
C ALA A 484 -23.57 -4.90 -5.15
N ILE A 485 -22.55 -5.56 -5.73
CA ILE A 485 -22.24 -5.47 -7.16
C ILE A 485 -23.46 -5.92 -8.00
N ASP A 486 -24.09 -7.02 -7.61
CA ASP A 486 -25.24 -7.57 -8.34
C ASP A 486 -26.47 -6.66 -8.30
N GLN A 487 -26.71 -6.02 -7.15
CA GLN A 487 -27.85 -5.14 -6.92
C GLN A 487 -27.64 -3.73 -7.48
N ALA A 488 -26.39 -3.32 -7.74
CA ALA A 488 -26.09 -1.98 -8.25
C ALA A 488 -26.83 -1.68 -9.56
N SER A 489 -27.38 -0.49 -9.68
CA SER A 489 -28.16 -0.03 -10.83
C SER A 489 -27.51 1.15 -11.56
N ALA A 490 -27.92 1.43 -12.78
CA ALA A 490 -27.51 2.63 -13.52
C ALA A 490 -27.87 3.92 -12.76
N THR A 491 -28.98 3.90 -12.03
CA THR A 491 -29.43 5.04 -11.19
C THR A 491 -28.46 5.26 -10.02
N ASP A 492 -27.94 4.19 -9.40
CA ASP A 492 -26.97 4.32 -8.31
C ASP A 492 -25.66 4.92 -8.82
N VAL A 493 -25.18 4.44 -9.97
CA VAL A 493 -23.97 5.00 -10.62
C VAL A 493 -24.15 6.50 -10.90
N GLN A 494 -25.29 6.89 -11.46
CA GLN A 494 -25.58 8.30 -11.78
C GLN A 494 -25.68 9.15 -10.50
N ARG A 495 -26.39 8.68 -9.48
CA ARG A 495 -26.54 9.35 -8.18
C ARG A 495 -25.16 9.58 -7.53
N VAL A 496 -24.33 8.55 -7.48
CA VAL A 496 -22.98 8.66 -6.89
C VAL A 496 -22.07 9.55 -7.72
N ALA A 497 -22.14 9.48 -9.05
CA ALA A 497 -21.38 10.39 -9.92
C ALA A 497 -21.77 11.86 -9.69
N GLN A 498 -23.05 12.15 -9.45
CA GLN A 498 -23.55 13.50 -9.14
C GLN A 498 -23.01 14.03 -7.81
N THR A 499 -22.85 13.18 -6.80
CA THR A 499 -22.30 13.57 -5.50
C THR A 499 -20.77 13.59 -5.47
N LEU A 500 -20.11 12.70 -6.19
CA LEU A 500 -18.66 12.59 -6.23
C LEU A 500 -18.03 13.74 -7.03
N PHE A 501 -18.48 13.97 -8.27
CA PHE A 501 -17.83 14.89 -9.20
C PHE A 501 -18.37 16.32 -9.07
N GLN A 502 -18.26 16.88 -7.85
CA GLN A 502 -18.64 18.24 -7.55
C GLN A 502 -17.48 19.19 -7.86
N GLU A 503 -17.73 20.26 -8.64
CA GLU A 503 -16.69 21.22 -9.07
C GLU A 503 -15.97 21.87 -7.88
N ASN A 504 -16.69 22.20 -6.82
CA ASN A 504 -16.13 22.81 -5.62
C ASN A 504 -15.25 21.86 -4.78
N GLN A 505 -15.32 20.55 -5.03
CA GLN A 505 -14.51 19.53 -4.35
C GLN A 505 -13.36 19.01 -5.22
N ARG A 506 -13.15 19.62 -6.39
CA ARG A 506 -12.12 19.23 -7.34
C ARG A 506 -10.76 19.81 -6.95
N THR A 507 -9.73 18.95 -6.97
CA THR A 507 -8.32 19.36 -6.90
C THR A 507 -7.64 18.95 -8.19
N VAL A 508 -6.90 19.88 -8.84
CA VAL A 508 -6.21 19.65 -10.12
C VAL A 508 -4.73 19.92 -9.96
N GLY A 509 -3.92 18.97 -10.41
CA GLY A 509 -2.49 19.11 -10.58
C GLY A 509 -2.11 19.06 -12.06
N LYS A 510 -1.17 19.88 -12.48
CA LYS A 510 -0.60 19.87 -13.83
C LYS A 510 0.92 19.84 -13.73
N LEU A 511 1.54 18.95 -14.49
CA LEU A 511 2.97 18.95 -14.71
C LEU A 511 3.21 19.35 -16.15
N ILE A 512 3.91 20.45 -16.37
CA ILE A 512 4.27 20.94 -17.70
C ILE A 512 5.76 20.78 -17.94
N SER A 513 6.11 20.39 -19.16
CA SER A 513 7.50 20.20 -19.56
C SER A 513 8.20 21.54 -19.74
N VAL A 514 9.36 21.69 -19.12
CA VAL A 514 10.28 22.78 -19.42
C VAL A 514 11.52 22.22 -20.12
N GLU A 515 11.96 22.84 -21.19
CA GLU A 515 13.23 22.48 -21.81
C GLU A 515 14.38 22.74 -20.82
N THR A 516 15.16 21.72 -20.55
CA THR A 516 16.45 21.93 -19.88
C THR A 516 17.32 22.75 -20.81
N THR A 517 17.39 24.06 -20.59
CA THR A 517 18.46 24.87 -21.15
C THR A 517 19.75 24.34 -20.53
N THR A 518 20.41 23.43 -21.24
CA THR A 518 21.76 23.00 -20.88
C THR A 518 22.66 24.24 -20.96
N PRO A 519 23.36 24.61 -19.87
CA PRO A 519 24.28 25.73 -19.87
C PRO A 519 25.47 25.49 -20.76
#